data_3ae1368f686e1a392e186228e9ba4000
#
_entry.id   3ae1368f686e1a392e186228e9ba4000
#
_cell.length_a   1.000
_cell.length_b   1.000
_cell.length_c   1.000
_cell.angle_alpha   90.00
_cell.angle_beta   90.00
_cell.angle_gamma   90.00
#
_symmetry.space_group_name_H-M   'P 1'
#
loop_
_entity.id
_entity.type
_entity.pdbx_description
1 polymer ?
#
loop_
_entity_poly.entity_id
_entity_poly.type
_entity_poly.pdbx_seq_one_letter_code
_entity_poly.pdbx_strand_id
1 'polypeptide(L)' 'MNDPMFVETLIISSSFFIIAIILIASVLLLEKG' A
#
# COMPACT_ATOMS: atom_id res chain seq x y z
N MET A 1 11.02 17.35 12.11
CA MET A 1 10.63 16.68 10.89
C MET A 1 11.62 15.67 10.38
N ASN A 2 12.80 15.62 10.96
CA ASN A 2 13.80 14.64 10.56
C ASN A 2 13.82 13.46 11.51
N ASP A 3 12.64 13.03 11.91
CA ASP A 3 12.50 11.92 12.81
C ASP A 3 12.57 10.62 12.01
N PRO A 4 13.59 9.78 12.23
CA PRO A 4 13.70 8.52 11.49
C PRO A 4 12.51 7.61 11.71
N MET A 5 11.91 7.65 12.89
CA MET A 5 10.72 6.83 13.13
C MET A 5 9.55 7.28 12.27
N PHE A 6 9.41 8.58 12.08
CA PHE A 6 8.34 9.10 11.25
C PHE A 6 8.51 8.65 9.80
N VAL A 7 9.72 8.73 9.30
CA VAL A 7 10.02 8.31 7.93
C VAL A 7 9.77 6.81 7.76
N GLU A 8 10.21 6.03 8.73
CA GLU A 8 10.01 4.59 8.67
C GLU A 8 8.52 4.25 8.66
N THR A 9 7.75 4.93 9.50
CA THR A 9 6.32 4.68 9.55
C THR A 9 5.66 5.02 8.22
N LEU A 10 6.08 6.10 7.59
CA LEU A 10 5.54 6.49 6.30
C LEU A 10 5.84 5.44 5.23
N ILE A 11 7.06 4.95 5.22
CA ILE A 11 7.46 3.95 4.22
C ILE A 11 6.65 2.68 4.39
N ILE A 12 6.53 2.21 5.62
CA ILE A 12 5.80 0.98 5.89
C ILE A 12 4.32 1.16 5.54
N SER A 13 3.72 2.27 5.94
CA SER A 13 2.32 2.54 5.65
C SER A 13 2.07 2.62 4.15
N SER A 14 2.97 3.28 3.43
CA SER A 14 2.84 3.40 1.98
C SER A 14 2.91 2.03 1.32
N SER A 15 3.80 1.17 1.79
CA SER A 15 3.93 -0.18 1.24
C SER A 15 2.64 -0.96 1.44
N PHE A 16 2.05 -0.88 2.61
CA PHE A 16 0.79 -1.55 2.88
C PHE A 16 -0.33 -1.04 1.97
N PHE A 17 -0.38 0.27 1.78
CA PHE A 17 -1.40 0.86 0.91
C PHE A 17 -1.26 0.36 -0.51
N ILE A 18 -0.05 0.34 -1.03
CA ILE A 18 0.19 -0.08 -2.40
C ILE A 18 -0.21 -1.55 -2.57
N ILE A 19 0.18 -2.40 -1.65
CA ILE A 19 -0.15 -3.81 -1.72
C ILE A 19 -1.67 -4.00 -1.67
N ALA A 20 -2.36 -3.28 -0.79
CA ALA A 20 -3.81 -3.39 -0.68
C ALA A 20 -4.49 -2.99 -1.98
N ILE A 21 -4.04 -1.90 -2.59
CA ILE A 21 -4.62 -1.42 -3.83
C ILE A 21 -4.42 -2.45 -4.94
N ILE A 22 -3.23 -3.02 -5.00
CA ILE A 22 -2.93 -4.02 -6.02
C ILE A 22 -3.82 -5.25 -5.84
N LEU A 23 -4.00 -5.69 -4.60
CA LEU A 23 -4.84 -6.86 -4.33
C LEU A 23 -6.29 -6.60 -4.72
N ILE A 24 -6.81 -5.45 -4.35
CA ILE A 24 -8.19 -5.10 -4.67
C ILE A 24 -8.36 -5.00 -6.18
N ALA A 25 -7.45 -4.34 -6.85
CA ALA A 25 -7.52 -4.20 -8.30
C ALA A 25 -7.47 -5.56 -8.98
N SER A 26 -6.62 -6.46 -8.48
CA SER A 26 -6.52 -7.79 -9.05
C SER A 26 -7.83 -8.56 -8.93
N VAL A 27 -8.46 -8.49 -7.77
CA VAL A 27 -9.74 -9.17 -7.57
C VAL A 27 -10.82 -8.60 -8.47
N LEU A 28 -10.87 -7.28 -8.61
CA LEU A 28 -11.85 -6.64 -9.45
C LEU A 28 -11.67 -7.04 -10.91
N LEU A 29 -10.44 -7.12 -11.37
CA LEU A 29 -10.18 -7.53 -12.74
C LEU A 29 -10.59 -8.97 -12.98
N LEU A 30 -10.33 -9.85 -12.01
CA LEU A 30 -10.72 -11.26 -12.13
C LEU A 30 -12.23 -11.40 -12.17
N GLU A 31 -12.94 -10.66 -11.35
CA GLU A 31 -14.40 -10.72 -11.35
C GLU A 31 -14.97 -10.20 -12.64
N LYS A 32 -14.35 -9.18 -13.20
CA LYS A 32 -14.85 -8.59 -14.43
C LYS A 32 -14.64 -9.53 -15.61
N GLY A 33 -13.53 -10.25 -15.59
CA GLY A 33 -13.19 -11.17 -16.67
C GLY A 33 -14.06 -12.38 -16.61
#